data_505451f30ce7152602e1a5fbcd5dba6e
#
_entry.id   505451f30ce7152602e1a5fbcd5dba6e
#
_cell.length_a   1.000
_cell.length_b   1.000
_cell.length_c   1.000
_cell.angle_alpha   90.00
_cell.angle_beta   90.00
_cell.angle_gamma   90.00
#
_symmetry.space_group_name_H-M   'P 1'
#
loop_
_entity.id
_entity.type
_entity.pdbx_description
1 polymer ?
#
loop_
_entity_poly.entity_id
_entity_poly.type
_entity_poly.pdbx_seq_one_letter_code
_entity_poly.pdbx_strand_id
1 'polypeptide(L)'
;MKSISLNITKAASFLAEGAVKAYEPKVKAAQEALENGTCEGNDFLGWLHLPSSITPEFLNEIQAVANTLREKCEVVVVAGIGGSYLGARAVIEGLGNSFAWLVNDKKNPTILFAGNNIGEDYLFELTSFLKDKKFGVINISKSGTTTETALAFRLLKKQCEDQRGKEEAKDVIVAVTDAKKGAARTCADKEGYKSFIIPDNVGGRFSVLTPVGLLPIAVAGFDVKQLVAGAADMEKACGKDVAFEENPAAIYAATRQALYTQASKKIEIVCNFQPKLHYFAEWWKQLYGESEGKDQKGIFPAACDFTTDLHSMGQWIQQGERSIFETVISVETPNEKLLFPHDDENLDGLNFLEGKRVDEVNKMAELGTRLAHVDGGVPNILVNVPELNAYYLGQLIYFFEKACGISGLLEEVNPFNQ
;
A
#
# COMPACT_ATOMS: atom_id res chain seq x y z
N MET A 1 22.82 -0.53 -3.19
CA MET A 1 21.76 -1.56 -3.37
C MET A 1 21.09 -1.30 -4.71
N LYS A 2 20.50 -2.35 -5.36
CA LYS A 2 19.59 -2.10 -6.48
C LYS A 2 18.43 -1.24 -5.97
N SER A 3 17.78 -0.48 -6.83
CA SER A 3 16.54 0.24 -6.53
C SER A 3 15.43 -0.33 -7.38
N ILE A 4 14.18 -0.03 -7.05
CA ILE A 4 13.09 -0.27 -7.99
C ILE A 4 13.39 0.49 -9.28
N SER A 5 12.94 -0.02 -10.40
CA SER A 5 13.16 0.62 -11.70
C SER A 5 11.88 0.66 -12.53
N LEU A 6 11.79 1.68 -13.36
CA LEU A 6 10.63 1.95 -14.21
C LEU A 6 11.00 1.70 -15.67
N ASN A 7 10.14 0.99 -16.41
CA ASN A 7 10.27 0.84 -17.85
C ASN A 7 8.94 1.22 -18.53
N ILE A 8 8.98 2.29 -19.28
CA ILE A 8 7.81 2.84 -19.99
C ILE A 8 7.80 2.53 -21.50
N THR A 9 8.78 1.77 -22.00
CA THR A 9 8.96 1.56 -23.45
C THR A 9 7.69 1.08 -24.14
N LYS A 10 6.98 0.13 -23.50
CA LYS A 10 5.73 -0.43 -24.04
C LYS A 10 4.51 0.48 -23.86
N ALA A 11 4.59 1.49 -23.02
CA ALA A 11 3.58 2.54 -22.90
C ALA A 11 3.87 3.68 -23.89
N ALA A 12 5.12 4.12 -23.97
CA ALA A 12 5.55 5.19 -24.85
C ALA A 12 5.34 4.85 -26.35
N SER A 13 5.36 3.58 -26.73
CA SER A 13 5.09 3.15 -28.12
C SER A 13 3.69 3.48 -28.62
N PHE A 14 2.76 3.80 -27.74
CA PHE A 14 1.39 4.27 -28.08
C PHE A 14 1.26 5.79 -28.17
N LEU A 15 2.34 6.52 -27.98
CA LEU A 15 2.40 7.96 -27.96
C LEU A 15 3.29 8.47 -29.11
N ALA A 16 3.14 9.74 -29.48
CA ALA A 16 4.07 10.38 -30.39
C ALA A 16 5.48 10.43 -29.78
N GLU A 17 6.51 10.42 -30.60
CA GLU A 17 7.89 10.57 -30.16
C GLU A 17 8.07 11.85 -29.32
N GLY A 18 8.71 11.74 -28.17
CA GLY A 18 8.92 12.85 -27.24
C GLY A 18 7.69 13.26 -26.41
N ALA A 19 6.53 12.60 -26.57
CA ALA A 19 5.29 12.98 -25.87
C ALA A 19 5.44 12.98 -24.35
N VAL A 20 6.13 11.99 -23.76
CA VAL A 20 6.39 11.93 -22.31
C VAL A 20 7.33 13.06 -21.90
N LYS A 21 8.40 13.30 -22.67
CA LYS A 21 9.37 14.37 -22.38
C LYS A 21 8.75 15.77 -22.49
N ALA A 22 7.74 15.94 -23.32
CA ALA A 22 7.02 17.22 -23.43
C ALA A 22 6.37 17.67 -22.12
N TYR A 23 6.15 16.76 -21.16
CA TYR A 23 5.65 17.09 -19.83
C TYR A 23 6.73 17.54 -18.84
N GLU A 24 8.03 17.41 -19.16
CA GLU A 24 9.13 17.79 -18.27
C GLU A 24 8.97 19.19 -17.64
N PRO A 25 8.63 20.26 -18.40
CA PRO A 25 8.45 21.58 -17.79
C PRO A 25 7.30 21.64 -16.78
N LYS A 26 6.19 20.95 -17.08
CA LYS A 26 5.03 20.90 -16.18
C LYS A 26 5.32 20.06 -14.93
N VAL A 27 6.00 18.93 -15.09
CA VAL A 27 6.45 18.08 -13.98
C VAL A 27 7.40 18.85 -13.07
N LYS A 28 8.36 19.58 -13.63
CA LYS A 28 9.28 20.42 -12.87
C LYS A 28 8.53 21.49 -12.08
N ALA A 29 7.58 22.17 -12.70
CA ALA A 29 6.75 23.17 -12.02
C ALA A 29 5.92 22.54 -10.89
N ALA A 30 5.35 21.33 -11.09
CA ALA A 30 4.63 20.59 -10.05
C ALA A 30 5.54 20.19 -8.89
N GLN A 31 6.75 19.70 -9.18
CA GLN A 31 7.74 19.37 -8.14
C GLN A 31 8.17 20.61 -7.34
N GLU A 32 8.43 21.73 -8.02
CA GLU A 32 8.76 23.00 -7.36
C GLU A 32 7.60 23.49 -6.48
N ALA A 33 6.36 23.34 -6.94
CA ALA A 33 5.17 23.71 -6.16
C ALA A 33 4.99 22.85 -4.91
N LEU A 34 5.26 21.55 -5.00
CA LEU A 34 5.28 20.64 -3.84
C LEU A 34 6.37 21.07 -2.84
N GLU A 35 7.61 21.23 -3.28
CA GLU A 35 8.75 21.53 -2.43
C GLU A 35 8.64 22.93 -1.77
N ASN A 36 8.10 23.91 -2.48
CA ASN A 36 7.93 25.27 -1.97
C ASN A 36 6.60 25.46 -1.19
N GLY A 37 5.74 24.44 -1.14
CA GLY A 37 4.44 24.53 -0.49
C GLY A 37 3.51 25.56 -1.14
N THR A 38 3.58 25.71 -2.45
CA THR A 38 2.79 26.69 -3.22
C THR A 38 1.66 26.06 -4.02
N CYS A 39 1.53 24.75 -3.98
CA CYS A 39 0.43 24.01 -4.62
C CYS A 39 -0.87 24.12 -3.82
N GLU A 40 -1.98 23.84 -4.48
CA GLU A 40 -3.25 23.63 -3.80
C GLU A 40 -3.15 22.44 -2.83
N GLY A 41 -3.73 22.57 -1.61
CA GLY A 41 -3.63 21.54 -0.58
C GLY A 41 -2.30 21.46 0.14
N ASN A 42 -1.48 22.52 0.09
CA ASN A 42 -0.17 22.59 0.74
C ASN A 42 -0.20 22.36 2.27
N ASP A 43 -1.36 22.49 2.90
CA ASP A 43 -1.55 22.14 4.32
C ASP A 43 -1.31 20.63 4.61
N PHE A 44 -1.29 19.79 3.58
CA PHE A 44 -1.16 18.33 3.67
C PHE A 44 0.13 17.78 3.06
N LEU A 45 1.22 18.54 3.07
CA LEU A 45 2.53 18.11 2.52
C LEU A 45 3.46 17.44 3.54
N GLY A 46 2.97 17.12 4.75
CA GLY A 46 3.78 16.50 5.79
C GLY A 46 4.38 15.13 5.44
N TRP A 47 3.84 14.47 4.41
CA TRP A 47 4.37 13.20 3.88
C TRP A 47 5.63 13.38 3.01
N LEU A 48 5.83 14.55 2.41
CA LEU A 48 6.83 14.79 1.36
C LEU A 48 8.27 14.52 1.80
N HIS A 49 8.62 14.95 3.02
CA HIS A 49 9.93 14.71 3.63
C HIS A 49 9.82 13.85 4.91
N LEU A 50 8.71 13.14 5.06
CA LEU A 50 8.47 12.29 6.21
C LEU A 50 9.55 11.20 6.34
N PRO A 51 9.90 10.43 5.29
CA PRO A 51 10.86 9.33 5.41
C PRO A 51 12.22 9.78 5.97
N SER A 52 12.77 10.87 5.45
CA SER A 52 14.07 11.40 5.90
C SER A 52 14.02 12.11 7.27
N SER A 53 12.83 12.49 7.73
CA SER A 53 12.63 13.17 9.02
C SER A 53 12.37 12.23 10.20
N ILE A 54 12.05 10.97 9.94
CA ILE A 54 11.80 9.96 10.99
C ILE A 54 13.10 9.66 11.73
N THR A 55 13.07 9.90 13.04
CA THR A 55 14.26 9.68 13.88
C THR A 55 14.36 8.25 14.40
N PRO A 56 15.58 7.76 14.71
CA PRO A 56 15.76 6.46 15.36
C PRO A 56 15.04 6.35 16.71
N GLU A 57 14.95 7.44 17.47
CA GLU A 57 14.26 7.51 18.76
C GLU A 57 12.77 7.24 18.59
N PHE A 58 12.16 7.85 17.60
CA PHE A 58 10.75 7.61 17.28
C PHE A 58 10.49 6.16 16.86
N LEU A 59 11.34 5.59 16.00
CA LEU A 59 11.22 4.17 15.63
C LEU A 59 11.42 3.23 16.82
N ASN A 60 12.30 3.59 17.77
CA ASN A 60 12.48 2.83 18.99
C ASN A 60 11.25 2.94 19.92
N GLU A 61 10.57 4.08 19.97
CA GLU A 61 9.30 4.22 20.71
C GLU A 61 8.20 3.33 20.10
N ILE A 62 8.03 3.35 18.77
CA ILE A 62 7.12 2.44 18.06
C ILE A 62 7.44 0.98 18.40
N GLN A 63 8.71 0.60 18.33
CA GLN A 63 9.15 -0.77 18.59
C GLN A 63 8.91 -1.19 20.04
N ALA A 64 9.09 -0.29 21.01
CA ALA A 64 8.84 -0.59 22.43
C ALA A 64 7.36 -0.93 22.67
N VAL A 65 6.44 -0.15 22.09
CA VAL A 65 5.00 -0.43 22.18
C VAL A 65 4.64 -1.70 21.43
N ALA A 66 5.22 -1.91 20.25
CA ALA A 66 5.02 -3.13 19.48
C ALA A 66 5.47 -4.37 20.27
N ASN A 67 6.60 -4.32 20.95
CA ASN A 67 7.09 -5.42 21.79
C ASN A 67 6.13 -5.73 22.94
N THR A 68 5.58 -4.71 23.60
CA THR A 68 4.57 -4.91 24.65
C THR A 68 3.33 -5.66 24.12
N LEU A 69 2.83 -5.27 22.95
CA LEU A 69 1.69 -5.96 22.34
C LEU A 69 2.04 -7.39 21.91
N ARG A 70 3.25 -7.61 21.37
CA ARG A 70 3.73 -8.94 20.96
C ARG A 70 3.90 -9.88 22.14
N GLU A 71 4.32 -9.39 23.30
CA GLU A 71 4.47 -10.19 24.52
C GLU A 71 3.13 -10.53 25.17
N LYS A 72 2.17 -9.59 25.14
CA LYS A 72 0.90 -9.72 25.86
C LYS A 72 -0.25 -10.29 25.04
N CYS A 73 -0.13 -10.36 23.70
CA CYS A 73 -1.24 -10.69 22.82
C CYS A 73 -0.92 -11.84 21.84
N GLU A 74 -1.87 -12.74 21.66
CA GLU A 74 -1.88 -13.73 20.57
C GLU A 74 -2.44 -13.14 19.28
N VAL A 75 -3.34 -12.16 19.43
CA VAL A 75 -4.03 -11.45 18.35
C VAL A 75 -4.01 -9.96 18.63
N VAL A 76 -3.74 -9.15 17.62
CA VAL A 76 -3.95 -7.69 17.70
C VAL A 76 -4.90 -7.28 16.60
N VAL A 77 -5.98 -6.60 16.98
CA VAL A 77 -6.98 -6.09 16.04
C VAL A 77 -6.70 -4.62 15.76
N VAL A 78 -6.45 -4.29 14.51
CA VAL A 78 -6.32 -2.93 14.02
C VAL A 78 -7.71 -2.41 13.63
N ALA A 79 -8.23 -1.47 14.40
CA ALA A 79 -9.52 -0.84 14.12
C ALA A 79 -9.29 0.45 13.34
N GLY A 80 -9.65 0.47 12.05
CA GLY A 80 -9.45 1.59 11.14
C GLY A 80 -10.12 1.38 9.79
N ILE A 81 -10.27 2.44 9.02
CA ILE A 81 -10.84 2.40 7.66
C ILE A 81 -10.00 3.26 6.71
N GLY A 82 -10.04 2.96 5.41
CA GLY A 82 -9.31 3.70 4.39
C GLY A 82 -7.81 3.75 4.68
N GLY A 83 -7.22 4.93 4.68
CA GLY A 83 -5.79 5.13 4.98
C GLY A 83 -5.37 4.68 6.38
N SER A 84 -6.32 4.55 7.31
CA SER A 84 -6.04 4.06 8.67
C SER A 84 -5.82 2.54 8.75
N TYR A 85 -6.00 1.80 7.65
CA TYR A 85 -5.71 0.35 7.65
C TYR A 85 -5.06 -0.16 6.36
N LEU A 86 -5.39 0.41 5.18
CA LEU A 86 -4.94 -0.14 3.89
C LEU A 86 -3.41 -0.20 3.76
N GLY A 87 -2.71 0.88 4.12
CA GLY A 87 -1.26 0.92 4.02
C GLY A 87 -0.56 -0.07 4.95
N ALA A 88 -1.00 -0.17 6.21
CA ALA A 88 -0.50 -1.17 7.14
C ALA A 88 -0.76 -2.60 6.62
N ARG A 89 -1.97 -2.86 6.14
CA ARG A 89 -2.36 -4.17 5.59
C ARG A 89 -1.55 -4.55 4.36
N ALA A 90 -1.32 -3.59 3.46
CA ALA A 90 -0.49 -3.78 2.28
C ALA A 90 0.92 -4.30 2.63
N VAL A 91 1.56 -3.70 3.64
CA VAL A 91 2.90 -4.12 4.06
C VAL A 91 2.85 -5.45 4.83
N ILE A 92 1.90 -5.61 5.75
CA ILE A 92 1.77 -6.83 6.57
C ILE A 92 1.49 -8.05 5.70
N GLU A 93 0.55 -7.99 4.77
CA GLU A 93 0.24 -9.10 3.87
C GLU A 93 1.31 -9.29 2.80
N GLY A 94 1.91 -8.20 2.31
CA GLY A 94 3.02 -8.24 1.36
C GLY A 94 4.25 -8.98 1.88
N LEU A 95 4.55 -8.85 3.16
CA LEU A 95 5.71 -9.47 3.81
C LEU A 95 5.38 -10.76 4.54
N GLY A 96 4.13 -10.93 4.97
CA GLY A 96 3.69 -12.04 5.80
C GLY A 96 3.66 -13.38 5.08
N ASN A 97 3.61 -14.46 5.85
CA ASN A 97 3.24 -15.77 5.32
C ASN A 97 1.73 -15.75 5.01
N SER A 98 1.33 -16.17 3.81
CA SER A 98 -0.07 -16.19 3.39
C SER A 98 -0.98 -17.05 4.28
N PHE A 99 -0.41 -17.97 5.06
CA PHE A 99 -1.09 -18.86 6.01
C PHE A 99 -0.73 -18.55 7.47
N ALA A 100 -0.21 -17.35 7.76
CA ALA A 100 0.26 -16.96 9.11
C ALA A 100 -0.80 -17.20 10.21
N TRP A 101 -2.08 -17.02 9.88
CA TRP A 101 -3.20 -17.21 10.81
C TRP A 101 -3.47 -18.69 11.17
N LEU A 102 -2.95 -19.65 10.37
CA LEU A 102 -3.01 -21.11 10.63
C LEU A 102 -1.75 -21.67 11.30
N VAL A 103 -0.62 -20.93 11.24
CA VAL A 103 0.65 -21.41 11.77
C VAL A 103 0.68 -21.29 13.30
N ASN A 104 0.89 -22.41 13.99
CA ASN A 104 0.88 -22.46 15.47
C ASN A 104 2.18 -21.94 16.11
N ASP A 105 3.31 -22.01 15.41
CA ASP A 105 4.60 -21.51 15.90
C ASP A 105 4.75 -20.02 15.56
N LYS A 106 4.03 -19.19 16.30
CA LYS A 106 3.98 -17.73 16.08
C LYS A 106 4.90 -17.01 17.06
N LYS A 107 5.90 -16.32 16.51
CA LYS A 107 6.71 -15.36 17.27
C LYS A 107 6.00 -14.01 17.45
N ASN A 108 5.00 -13.74 16.63
CA ASN A 108 4.28 -12.48 16.57
C ASN A 108 2.76 -12.73 16.64
N PRO A 109 1.96 -11.78 17.15
CA PRO A 109 0.53 -11.92 17.17
C PRO A 109 -0.03 -11.95 15.74
N THR A 110 -1.16 -12.64 15.58
CA THR A 110 -1.96 -12.50 14.34
C THR A 110 -2.55 -11.12 14.29
N ILE A 111 -2.34 -10.41 13.19
CA ILE A 111 -2.97 -9.11 12.96
C ILE A 111 -4.29 -9.33 12.23
N LEU A 112 -5.36 -8.83 12.81
CA LEU A 112 -6.69 -8.79 12.20
C LEU A 112 -7.12 -7.34 12.04
N PHE A 113 -8.06 -7.10 11.11
CA PHE A 113 -8.56 -5.75 10.82
C PHE A 113 -10.05 -5.67 11.08
N ALA A 114 -10.51 -4.56 11.66
CA ALA A 114 -11.90 -4.28 11.92
C ALA A 114 -12.20 -2.79 11.71
N GLY A 115 -13.47 -2.42 11.64
CA GLY A 115 -13.85 -1.03 11.42
C GLY A 115 -13.59 -0.53 10.00
N ASN A 116 -13.31 -1.43 9.08
CA ASN A 116 -13.24 -1.18 7.65
C ASN A 116 -14.54 -1.57 6.92
N ASN A 117 -15.50 -2.05 7.66
CA ASN A 117 -16.87 -2.34 7.25
C ASN A 117 -17.80 -2.35 8.48
N ILE A 118 -19.11 -2.44 8.26
CA ILE A 118 -20.15 -2.56 9.29
C ILE A 118 -20.97 -3.85 9.15
N GLY A 119 -20.38 -4.87 8.54
CA GLY A 119 -21.02 -6.18 8.38
C GLY A 119 -21.21 -6.87 9.74
N GLU A 120 -22.46 -7.17 10.10
CA GLU A 120 -22.81 -7.75 11.40
C GLU A 120 -22.19 -9.15 11.55
N ASP A 121 -22.28 -10.00 10.52
CA ASP A 121 -21.71 -11.34 10.54
C ASP A 121 -20.19 -11.32 10.77
N TYR A 122 -19.48 -10.45 10.07
CA TYR A 122 -18.03 -10.29 10.23
C TYR A 122 -17.66 -9.90 11.67
N LEU A 123 -18.35 -8.93 12.25
CA LEU A 123 -18.10 -8.45 13.61
C LEU A 123 -18.48 -9.52 14.65
N PHE A 124 -19.57 -10.26 14.44
CA PHE A 124 -19.97 -11.37 15.28
C PHE A 124 -18.95 -12.51 15.25
N GLU A 125 -18.49 -12.91 14.09
CA GLU A 125 -17.47 -13.95 13.91
C GLU A 125 -16.14 -13.54 14.54
N LEU A 126 -15.70 -12.30 14.31
CA LEU A 126 -14.47 -11.75 14.91
C LEU A 126 -14.56 -11.75 16.44
N THR A 127 -15.64 -11.17 17.00
CA THR A 127 -15.80 -11.13 18.46
C THR A 127 -15.97 -12.50 19.08
N SER A 128 -16.57 -13.44 18.36
CA SER A 128 -16.68 -14.85 18.78
C SER A 128 -15.32 -15.55 18.77
N PHE A 129 -14.50 -15.34 17.74
CA PHE A 129 -13.14 -15.85 17.66
C PHE A 129 -12.24 -15.33 18.78
N LEU A 130 -12.44 -14.07 19.17
CA LEU A 130 -11.62 -13.42 20.21
C LEU A 130 -11.98 -13.85 21.65
N LYS A 131 -13.08 -14.57 21.90
CA LYS A 131 -13.54 -14.94 23.25
C LYS A 131 -12.48 -15.65 24.08
N ASP A 132 -11.71 -16.55 23.43
CA ASP A 132 -10.70 -17.38 24.10
C ASP A 132 -9.27 -16.93 23.76
N LYS A 133 -9.08 -15.69 23.26
CA LYS A 133 -7.80 -15.16 22.86
C LYS A 133 -7.31 -14.03 23.76
N LYS A 134 -6.02 -14.04 24.03
CA LYS A 134 -5.36 -12.84 24.58
C LYS A 134 -5.18 -11.86 23.46
N PHE A 135 -6.12 -10.93 23.29
CA PHE A 135 -6.03 -9.95 22.22
C PHE A 135 -5.78 -8.51 22.73
N GLY A 136 -5.25 -7.70 21.84
CA GLY A 136 -5.09 -6.25 22.00
C GLY A 136 -5.74 -5.50 20.84
N VAL A 137 -5.83 -4.18 20.95
CA VAL A 137 -6.48 -3.31 19.95
C VAL A 137 -5.58 -2.12 19.64
N ILE A 138 -5.37 -1.84 18.35
CA ILE A 138 -4.83 -0.57 17.88
C ILE A 138 -5.97 0.19 17.23
N ASN A 139 -6.48 1.23 17.91
CA ASN A 139 -7.55 2.08 17.41
C ASN A 139 -6.97 3.25 16.64
N ILE A 140 -7.16 3.28 15.33
CA ILE A 140 -6.60 4.30 14.43
C ILE A 140 -7.74 5.14 13.87
N SER A 141 -7.93 6.31 14.45
CA SER A 141 -8.95 7.28 14.01
C SER A 141 -8.58 8.68 14.49
N LYS A 142 -8.48 9.63 13.56
CA LYS A 142 -8.14 11.02 13.90
C LYS A 142 -9.24 11.65 14.77
N SER A 143 -10.48 11.57 14.34
CA SER A 143 -11.64 12.13 15.08
C SER A 143 -12.15 11.20 16.19
N GLY A 144 -12.09 9.89 15.99
CA GLY A 144 -12.75 8.88 16.82
C GLY A 144 -14.26 8.80 16.61
N THR A 145 -14.80 9.46 15.57
CA THR A 145 -16.23 9.50 15.27
C THR A 145 -16.57 8.88 13.91
N THR A 146 -15.58 8.42 13.14
CA THR A 146 -15.83 7.64 11.92
C THR A 146 -16.64 6.41 12.33
N THR A 147 -17.85 6.29 11.78
CA THR A 147 -18.89 5.34 12.26
C THR A 147 -18.38 3.91 12.32
N GLU A 148 -17.75 3.42 11.26
CA GLU A 148 -17.27 2.06 11.13
C GLU A 148 -16.22 1.73 12.19
N THR A 149 -15.22 2.59 12.32
CA THR A 149 -14.13 2.43 13.29
C THR A 149 -14.63 2.58 14.73
N ALA A 150 -15.51 3.58 14.99
CA ALA A 150 -16.04 3.82 16.32
C ALA A 150 -16.92 2.66 16.81
N LEU A 151 -17.72 2.06 15.92
CA LEU A 151 -18.55 0.90 16.21
C LEU A 151 -17.67 -0.33 16.56
N ALA A 152 -16.71 -0.65 15.70
CA ALA A 152 -15.81 -1.76 15.93
C ALA A 152 -14.99 -1.57 17.22
N PHE A 153 -14.43 -0.38 17.44
CA PHE A 153 -13.66 -0.09 18.64
C PHE A 153 -14.51 -0.20 19.93
N ARG A 154 -15.76 0.25 19.92
CA ARG A 154 -16.67 0.12 21.08
C ARG A 154 -16.88 -1.33 21.47
N LEU A 155 -17.09 -2.23 20.50
CA LEU A 155 -17.26 -3.66 20.73
C LEU A 155 -15.97 -4.30 21.27
N LEU A 156 -14.85 -4.04 20.59
CA LEU A 156 -13.54 -4.60 20.93
C LEU A 156 -13.03 -4.10 22.27
N LYS A 157 -13.16 -2.80 22.58
CA LYS A 157 -12.80 -2.23 23.89
C LYS A 157 -13.55 -2.92 25.01
N LYS A 158 -14.88 -3.00 24.89
CA LYS A 158 -15.70 -3.65 25.93
C LYS A 158 -15.28 -5.11 26.13
N GLN A 159 -15.13 -5.86 25.06
CA GLN A 159 -14.73 -7.27 25.15
C GLN A 159 -13.33 -7.42 25.76
N CYS A 160 -12.38 -6.58 25.39
CA CYS A 160 -11.02 -6.61 25.95
C CYS A 160 -11.04 -6.32 27.46
N GLU A 161 -11.80 -5.31 27.89
CA GLU A 161 -12.00 -4.97 29.31
C GLU A 161 -12.72 -6.06 30.10
N ASP A 162 -13.73 -6.72 29.51
CA ASP A 162 -14.46 -7.81 30.14
C ASP A 162 -13.56 -9.07 30.34
N GLN A 163 -12.65 -9.32 29.40
CA GLN A 163 -11.75 -10.50 29.46
C GLN A 163 -10.51 -10.29 30.33
N ARG A 164 -9.94 -9.09 30.34
CA ARG A 164 -8.66 -8.79 31.00
C ARG A 164 -8.80 -7.95 32.28
N GLY A 165 -9.95 -7.30 32.46
CA GLY A 165 -10.06 -6.19 33.41
C GLY A 165 -9.48 -4.88 32.85
N LYS A 166 -9.96 -3.76 33.37
CA LYS A 166 -9.56 -2.43 32.86
C LYS A 166 -8.07 -2.12 32.96
N GLU A 167 -7.45 -2.54 34.04
CA GLU A 167 -6.02 -2.26 34.28
C GLU A 167 -5.10 -2.98 33.31
N GLU A 168 -5.39 -4.24 32.97
CA GLU A 168 -4.60 -4.96 31.98
C GLU A 168 -4.95 -4.52 30.53
N ALA A 169 -6.23 -4.23 30.28
CA ALA A 169 -6.70 -3.79 28.97
C ALA A 169 -6.01 -2.50 28.50
N LYS A 170 -5.74 -1.56 29.42
CA LYS A 170 -5.06 -0.30 29.07
C LYS A 170 -3.63 -0.49 28.51
N ASP A 171 -2.98 -1.59 28.86
CA ASP A 171 -1.62 -1.89 28.40
C ASP A 171 -1.62 -2.47 26.96
N VAL A 172 -2.75 -2.98 26.51
CA VAL A 172 -2.91 -3.64 25.19
C VAL A 172 -3.88 -2.93 24.25
N ILE A 173 -4.45 -1.82 24.69
CA ILE A 173 -5.21 -0.89 23.84
C ILE A 173 -4.35 0.32 23.55
N VAL A 174 -4.04 0.56 22.28
CA VAL A 174 -3.25 1.70 21.82
C VAL A 174 -4.08 2.58 20.90
N ALA A 175 -4.05 3.89 21.10
CA ALA A 175 -4.72 4.85 20.24
C ALA A 175 -3.72 5.52 19.29
N VAL A 176 -4.05 5.56 18.00
CA VAL A 176 -3.36 6.42 17.02
C VAL A 176 -4.39 7.45 16.57
N THR A 177 -4.23 8.70 17.02
CA THR A 177 -5.30 9.70 16.94
C THR A 177 -4.76 11.13 16.90
N ASP A 178 -5.67 12.12 16.90
CA ASP A 178 -5.32 13.53 16.99
C ASP A 178 -4.52 13.86 18.27
N ALA A 179 -3.71 14.90 18.21
CA ALA A 179 -2.87 15.33 19.33
C ALA A 179 -3.65 15.91 20.50
N LYS A 180 -4.79 16.58 20.23
CA LYS A 180 -5.46 17.47 21.21
C LYS A 180 -6.96 17.27 21.30
N LYS A 181 -7.64 16.79 20.25
CA LYS A 181 -9.10 16.82 20.12
C LYS A 181 -9.68 15.51 19.57
N GLY A 182 -10.98 15.40 19.65
CA GLY A 182 -11.71 14.25 19.13
C GLY A 182 -12.02 13.17 20.18
N ALA A 183 -12.99 12.33 19.86
CA ALA A 183 -13.50 11.31 20.78
C ALA A 183 -12.42 10.24 21.11
N ALA A 184 -11.58 9.87 20.12
CA ALA A 184 -10.50 8.90 20.35
C ALA A 184 -9.41 9.47 21.28
N ARG A 185 -9.04 10.75 21.13
CA ARG A 185 -8.11 11.44 22.05
C ARG A 185 -8.67 11.51 23.46
N THR A 186 -9.90 11.98 23.61
CA THR A 186 -10.58 12.05 24.91
C THR A 186 -10.67 10.68 25.58
N CYS A 187 -10.98 9.64 24.82
CA CYS A 187 -11.03 8.27 25.33
C CYS A 187 -9.63 7.80 25.80
N ALA A 188 -8.61 8.01 24.98
CA ALA A 188 -7.24 7.60 25.33
C ALA A 188 -6.73 8.29 26.60
N ASP A 189 -6.98 9.59 26.76
CA ASP A 189 -6.57 10.36 27.94
C ASP A 189 -7.32 9.90 29.18
N LYS A 190 -8.64 9.69 29.09
CA LYS A 190 -9.48 9.25 30.20
C LYS A 190 -9.12 7.85 30.70
N GLU A 191 -8.90 6.92 29.79
CA GLU A 191 -8.64 5.51 30.11
C GLU A 191 -7.14 5.23 30.34
N GLY A 192 -6.26 6.20 30.04
CA GLY A 192 -4.81 6.07 30.18
C GLY A 192 -4.14 5.17 29.12
N TYR A 193 -4.71 5.10 27.92
CA TYR A 193 -4.11 4.31 26.83
C TYR A 193 -2.84 4.95 26.30
N LYS A 194 -1.83 4.12 26.00
CA LYS A 194 -0.70 4.58 25.19
C LYS A 194 -1.22 5.12 23.86
N SER A 195 -0.67 6.25 23.43
CA SER A 195 -1.14 6.86 22.17
C SER A 195 -0.01 7.41 21.34
N PHE A 196 -0.24 7.44 20.02
CA PHE A 196 0.57 8.12 19.01
C PHE A 196 -0.27 9.14 18.26
N ILE A 197 0.41 10.14 17.72
CA ILE A 197 -0.23 11.26 17.04
C ILE A 197 -0.30 10.98 15.54
N ILE A 198 -1.48 11.19 14.95
CA ILE A 198 -1.64 11.34 13.51
C ILE A 198 -1.28 12.79 13.17
N PRO A 199 -0.23 13.04 12.36
CA PRO A 199 0.12 14.41 11.99
C PRO A 199 -1.03 15.13 11.28
N ASP A 200 -1.26 16.40 11.63
CA ASP A 200 -2.35 17.18 11.05
C ASP A 200 -2.17 17.44 9.56
N ASN A 201 -0.93 17.53 9.12
CA ASN A 201 -0.52 17.84 7.76
C ASN A 201 -0.24 16.60 6.89
N VAL A 202 -0.74 15.41 7.29
CA VAL A 202 -0.64 14.17 6.49
C VAL A 202 -2.05 13.62 6.27
N GLY A 203 -2.45 13.52 5.01
CA GLY A 203 -3.70 12.88 4.62
C GLY A 203 -3.69 11.36 4.86
N GLY A 204 -4.86 10.75 5.07
CA GLY A 204 -4.98 9.33 5.40
C GLY A 204 -4.28 8.40 4.40
N ARG A 205 -4.46 8.62 3.10
CA ARG A 205 -3.86 7.81 2.03
C ARG A 205 -2.33 7.97 1.87
N PHE A 206 -1.75 9.01 2.48
CA PHE A 206 -0.31 9.30 2.53
C PHE A 206 0.30 8.95 3.90
N SER A 207 -0.39 8.21 4.76
CA SER A 207 -0.03 8.07 6.19
C SER A 207 0.72 6.77 6.54
N VAL A 208 1.09 5.93 5.57
CA VAL A 208 1.71 4.61 5.84
C VAL A 208 2.96 4.74 6.70
N LEU A 209 3.79 5.75 6.47
CA LEU A 209 5.04 5.98 7.21
C LEU A 209 4.86 6.83 8.49
N THR A 210 3.63 7.12 8.89
CA THR A 210 3.28 7.66 10.21
C THR A 210 3.02 6.53 11.20
N PRO A 211 2.73 6.79 12.48
CA PRO A 211 2.29 5.75 13.43
C PRO A 211 1.09 4.92 12.93
N VAL A 212 0.29 5.46 12.02
CA VAL A 212 -0.85 4.79 11.40
C VAL A 212 -0.44 3.46 10.75
N GLY A 213 0.65 3.46 9.99
CA GLY A 213 1.19 2.25 9.37
C GLY A 213 2.29 1.59 10.18
N LEU A 214 3.25 2.39 10.70
CA LEU A 214 4.45 1.87 11.36
C LEU A 214 4.15 1.02 12.59
N LEU A 215 3.17 1.40 13.42
CA LEU A 215 2.86 0.64 14.63
C LEU A 215 2.28 -0.75 14.32
N PRO A 216 1.21 -0.91 13.52
CA PRO A 216 0.71 -2.24 13.16
C PRO A 216 1.75 -3.13 12.47
N ILE A 217 2.59 -2.54 11.59
CA ILE A 217 3.66 -3.24 10.88
C ILE A 217 4.72 -3.76 11.86
N ALA A 218 5.14 -2.94 12.84
CA ALA A 218 6.08 -3.35 13.88
C ALA A 218 5.49 -4.44 14.79
N VAL A 219 4.19 -4.35 15.13
CA VAL A 219 3.50 -5.38 15.93
C VAL A 219 3.43 -6.70 15.18
N ALA A 220 3.23 -6.67 13.87
CA ALA A 220 3.29 -7.85 13.01
C ALA A 220 4.71 -8.48 12.93
N GLY A 221 5.73 -7.78 13.44
CA GLY A 221 7.11 -8.28 13.51
C GLY A 221 7.98 -7.91 12.33
N PHE A 222 7.55 -6.99 11.48
CA PHE A 222 8.33 -6.55 10.32
C PHE A 222 9.24 -5.36 10.66
N ASP A 223 10.34 -5.26 9.91
CA ASP A 223 11.38 -4.25 10.14
C ASP A 223 10.97 -2.88 9.57
N VAL A 224 10.40 -2.05 10.44
CA VAL A 224 10.00 -0.67 10.09
C VAL A 224 11.20 0.22 9.80
N LYS A 225 12.41 -0.10 10.31
CA LYS A 225 13.61 0.67 10.00
C LYS A 225 14.02 0.49 8.53
N GLN A 226 13.94 -0.75 8.03
CA GLN A 226 14.18 -1.04 6.62
C GLN A 226 13.10 -0.42 5.72
N LEU A 227 11.83 -0.43 6.15
CA LEU A 227 10.74 0.21 5.42
C LEU A 227 11.00 1.72 5.24
N VAL A 228 11.33 2.41 6.34
CA VAL A 228 11.63 3.85 6.32
C VAL A 228 12.89 4.14 5.53
N ALA A 229 13.95 3.31 5.65
CA ALA A 229 15.19 3.49 4.89
C ALA A 229 14.96 3.38 3.38
N GLY A 230 14.13 2.42 2.94
CA GLY A 230 13.75 2.29 1.54
C GLY A 230 13.00 3.51 1.03
N ALA A 231 12.04 4.00 1.79
CA ALA A 231 11.29 5.21 1.46
C ALA A 231 12.20 6.45 1.40
N ALA A 232 13.14 6.61 2.34
CA ALA A 232 14.09 7.73 2.36
C ALA A 232 15.06 7.71 1.17
N ASP A 233 15.48 6.53 0.72
CA ASP A 233 16.31 6.43 -0.48
C ASP A 233 15.50 6.75 -1.76
N MET A 234 14.22 6.38 -1.80
CA MET A 234 13.34 6.76 -2.90
C MET A 234 12.97 8.25 -2.87
N GLU A 235 12.83 8.87 -1.69
CA GLU A 235 12.67 10.32 -1.53
C GLU A 235 13.82 11.05 -2.23
N LYS A 236 15.05 10.62 -2.03
CA LYS A 236 16.23 11.19 -2.72
C LYS A 236 16.17 10.97 -4.24
N ALA A 237 15.81 9.75 -4.66
CA ALA A 237 15.73 9.40 -6.09
C ALA A 237 14.61 10.16 -6.83
N CYS A 238 13.57 10.60 -6.11
CA CYS A 238 12.46 11.38 -6.62
C CYS A 238 12.56 12.89 -6.28
N GLY A 239 13.72 13.35 -5.84
CA GLY A 239 13.96 14.75 -5.48
C GLY A 239 13.79 15.71 -6.67
N LYS A 240 13.48 16.99 -6.38
CA LYS A 240 13.24 18.01 -7.41
C LYS A 240 14.45 18.33 -8.31
N ASP A 241 15.66 18.09 -7.77
CA ASP A 241 16.93 18.40 -8.46
C ASP A 241 17.46 17.17 -9.25
N VAL A 242 16.75 16.04 -9.21
CA VAL A 242 17.05 14.85 -10.02
C VAL A 242 16.60 15.11 -11.45
N ALA A 243 17.45 14.79 -12.42
CA ALA A 243 17.12 14.94 -13.84
C ALA A 243 15.84 14.17 -14.19
N PHE A 244 15.03 14.73 -15.09
CA PHE A 244 13.72 14.16 -15.44
C PHE A 244 13.84 12.68 -15.85
N GLU A 245 14.84 12.36 -16.69
CA GLU A 245 15.07 11.00 -17.19
C GLU A 245 15.55 10.00 -16.12
N GLU A 246 16.01 10.49 -14.97
CA GLU A 246 16.50 9.67 -13.85
C GLU A 246 15.49 9.62 -12.70
N ASN A 247 14.45 10.45 -12.73
CA ASN A 247 13.44 10.52 -11.69
C ASN A 247 12.24 9.63 -12.00
N PRO A 248 12.10 8.47 -11.33
CA PRO A 248 11.06 7.52 -11.68
C PRO A 248 9.64 8.05 -11.44
N ALA A 249 9.41 8.85 -10.38
CA ALA A 249 8.10 9.44 -10.10
C ALA A 249 7.71 10.48 -11.15
N ALA A 250 8.66 11.27 -11.62
CA ALA A 250 8.47 12.25 -12.68
C ALA A 250 8.10 11.59 -14.01
N ILE A 251 8.84 10.56 -14.41
CA ILE A 251 8.57 9.80 -15.65
C ILE A 251 7.22 9.09 -15.57
N TYR A 252 6.91 8.47 -14.45
CA TYR A 252 5.64 7.76 -14.27
C TYR A 252 4.45 8.71 -14.37
N ALA A 253 4.46 9.83 -13.65
CA ALA A 253 3.41 10.85 -13.70
C ALA A 253 3.25 11.44 -15.11
N ALA A 254 4.36 11.77 -15.79
CA ALA A 254 4.34 12.26 -17.17
C ALA A 254 3.76 11.25 -18.16
N THR A 255 4.12 9.95 -18.01
CA THR A 255 3.61 8.88 -18.87
C THR A 255 2.11 8.71 -18.72
N ARG A 256 1.61 8.67 -17.47
CA ARG A 256 0.18 8.60 -17.16
C ARG A 256 -0.58 9.76 -17.79
N GLN A 257 -0.07 10.97 -17.61
CA GLN A 257 -0.68 12.19 -18.15
C GLN A 257 -0.69 12.21 -19.69
N ALA A 258 0.39 11.74 -20.33
CA ALA A 258 0.43 11.61 -21.78
C ALA A 258 -0.59 10.58 -22.30
N LEU A 259 -0.69 9.41 -21.64
CA LEU A 259 -1.67 8.40 -21.99
C LEU A 259 -3.11 8.89 -21.81
N TYR A 260 -3.37 9.61 -20.71
CA TYR A 260 -4.70 10.17 -20.42
C TYR A 260 -5.14 11.20 -21.45
N THR A 261 -4.28 12.16 -21.76
CA THR A 261 -4.64 13.33 -22.59
C THR A 261 -4.47 13.10 -24.09
N GLN A 262 -3.45 12.32 -24.51
CA GLN A 262 -3.12 12.14 -25.92
C GLN A 262 -3.62 10.81 -26.50
N ALA A 263 -3.71 9.75 -25.66
CA ALA A 263 -4.17 8.43 -26.08
C ALA A 263 -5.55 8.05 -25.52
N SER A 264 -6.24 8.98 -24.84
CA SER A 264 -7.58 8.78 -24.26
C SER A 264 -7.69 7.56 -23.33
N LYS A 265 -6.59 7.23 -22.63
CA LYS A 265 -6.57 6.14 -21.67
C LYS A 265 -7.11 6.65 -20.32
N LYS A 266 -8.31 6.20 -19.97
CA LYS A 266 -9.07 6.72 -18.81
C LYS A 266 -9.03 5.82 -17.59
N ILE A 267 -8.53 4.60 -17.73
CA ILE A 267 -8.49 3.58 -16.68
C ILE A 267 -7.07 3.05 -16.61
N GLU A 268 -6.46 3.12 -15.43
CA GLU A 268 -5.21 2.45 -15.13
C GLU A 268 -5.48 1.19 -14.31
N ILE A 269 -4.95 0.06 -14.76
CA ILE A 269 -5.04 -1.20 -14.04
C ILE A 269 -3.66 -1.53 -13.48
N VAL A 270 -3.51 -1.46 -12.14
CA VAL A 270 -2.33 -2.02 -11.47
C VAL A 270 -2.45 -3.54 -11.46
N CYS A 271 -1.47 -4.20 -12.06
CA CYS A 271 -1.42 -5.65 -12.16
C CYS A 271 -0.23 -6.20 -11.39
N ASN A 272 -0.42 -7.31 -10.71
CA ASN A 272 0.68 -8.05 -10.07
C ASN A 272 0.56 -9.56 -10.38
N PHE A 273 1.70 -10.25 -10.31
CA PHE A 273 1.80 -11.71 -10.43
C PHE A 273 2.22 -12.35 -9.09
N GLN A 274 2.12 -11.57 -8.01
CA GLN A 274 2.41 -11.99 -6.64
C GLN A 274 1.17 -11.73 -5.77
N PRO A 275 0.39 -12.75 -5.38
CA PRO A 275 -0.86 -12.57 -4.63
C PRO A 275 -0.70 -11.74 -3.34
N LYS A 276 0.50 -11.73 -2.76
CA LYS A 276 0.84 -10.91 -1.59
C LYS A 276 0.72 -9.41 -1.83
N LEU A 277 0.71 -8.95 -3.08
CA LEU A 277 0.56 -7.53 -3.43
C LEU A 277 -0.90 -7.09 -3.60
N HIS A 278 -1.88 -7.97 -3.36
CA HIS A 278 -3.29 -7.64 -3.44
C HIS A 278 -3.64 -6.36 -2.66
N TYR A 279 -3.33 -6.31 -1.35
CA TYR A 279 -3.63 -5.12 -0.55
C TYR A 279 -2.72 -3.94 -0.83
N PHE A 280 -1.58 -4.13 -1.47
CA PHE A 280 -0.79 -3.03 -1.99
C PHE A 280 -1.55 -2.34 -3.14
N ALA A 281 -2.17 -3.11 -4.03
CA ALA A 281 -3.02 -2.57 -5.09
C ALA A 281 -4.29 -1.89 -4.52
N GLU A 282 -4.89 -2.42 -3.44
CA GLU A 282 -6.02 -1.77 -2.75
C GLU A 282 -5.63 -0.40 -2.14
N TRP A 283 -4.46 -0.33 -1.49
CA TRP A 283 -3.91 0.93 -1.02
C TRP A 283 -3.64 1.90 -2.18
N TRP A 284 -3.07 1.43 -3.27
CA TRP A 284 -2.79 2.22 -4.47
C TRP A 284 -4.08 2.78 -5.09
N LYS A 285 -5.16 1.99 -5.13
CA LYS A 285 -6.47 2.48 -5.60
C LYS A 285 -6.99 3.65 -4.76
N GLN A 286 -6.87 3.58 -3.44
CA GLN A 286 -7.23 4.70 -2.58
C GLN A 286 -6.34 5.91 -2.83
N LEU A 287 -5.02 5.70 -2.92
CA LEU A 287 -4.07 6.77 -3.16
C LEU A 287 -4.45 7.59 -4.40
N TYR A 288 -4.62 6.95 -5.54
CA TYR A 288 -4.95 7.62 -6.79
C TYR A 288 -6.43 8.04 -6.90
N GLY A 289 -7.35 7.21 -6.47
CA GLY A 289 -8.78 7.50 -6.56
C GLY A 289 -9.20 8.75 -5.79
N GLU A 290 -8.74 8.88 -4.55
CA GLU A 290 -9.03 10.07 -3.74
C GLU A 290 -8.20 11.30 -4.14
N SER A 291 -7.06 11.11 -4.78
CA SER A 291 -6.18 12.24 -5.16
C SER A 291 -6.56 12.86 -6.49
N GLU A 292 -6.93 12.04 -7.48
CA GLU A 292 -7.17 12.48 -8.86
C GLU A 292 -8.64 12.54 -9.26
N GLY A 293 -9.50 11.75 -8.62
CA GLY A 293 -10.93 11.67 -8.94
C GLY A 293 -11.72 12.90 -8.51
N LYS A 294 -11.42 14.07 -9.09
CA LYS A 294 -11.98 15.38 -8.73
C LYS A 294 -12.36 16.18 -9.97
N ASP A 295 -13.29 17.11 -9.84
CA ASP A 295 -13.69 18.02 -10.91
C ASP A 295 -14.08 17.32 -12.22
N GLN A 296 -14.62 16.09 -12.12
CA GLN A 296 -14.95 15.22 -13.26
C GLN A 296 -13.73 14.85 -14.12
N LYS A 297 -12.54 14.89 -13.52
CA LYS A 297 -11.26 14.49 -14.10
C LYS A 297 -10.74 13.23 -13.40
N GLY A 298 -9.59 12.77 -13.83
CA GLY A 298 -8.81 11.70 -13.21
C GLY A 298 -8.85 10.39 -13.97
N ILE A 299 -7.76 9.65 -13.81
CA ILE A 299 -7.63 8.29 -14.33
C ILE A 299 -8.27 7.34 -13.30
N PHE A 300 -9.24 6.53 -13.73
CA PHE A 300 -9.89 5.57 -12.83
C PHE A 300 -8.91 4.46 -12.41
N PRO A 301 -8.61 4.29 -11.11
CA PRO A 301 -7.68 3.28 -10.65
C PRO A 301 -8.39 1.93 -10.46
N ALA A 302 -7.94 0.92 -11.19
CA ALA A 302 -8.37 -0.46 -11.06
C ALA A 302 -7.20 -1.36 -10.69
N ALA A 303 -7.47 -2.60 -10.30
CA ALA A 303 -6.43 -3.58 -10.00
C ALA A 303 -6.82 -4.98 -10.50
N CYS A 304 -5.81 -5.78 -10.87
CA CYS A 304 -5.95 -7.19 -11.20
C CYS A 304 -4.81 -8.00 -10.57
N ASP A 305 -5.17 -9.16 -10.03
CA ASP A 305 -4.23 -10.15 -9.51
C ASP A 305 -4.06 -11.27 -10.54
N PHE A 306 -2.96 -11.26 -11.25
CA PHE A 306 -2.65 -12.30 -12.23
C PHE A 306 -1.90 -13.48 -11.55
N THR A 307 -2.09 -14.72 -11.99
CA THR A 307 -2.82 -15.15 -13.19
C THR A 307 -4.34 -15.30 -13.02
N THR A 308 -4.89 -15.23 -11.79
CA THR A 308 -6.30 -15.54 -11.54
C THR A 308 -7.23 -14.64 -12.37
N ASP A 309 -6.96 -13.35 -12.48
CA ASP A 309 -7.78 -12.42 -13.25
C ASP A 309 -7.61 -12.52 -14.77
N LEU A 310 -6.67 -13.30 -15.26
CA LEU A 310 -6.66 -13.68 -16.68
C LEU A 310 -7.87 -14.54 -17.04
N HIS A 311 -8.43 -15.27 -16.06
CA HIS A 311 -9.62 -16.11 -16.22
C HIS A 311 -10.93 -15.36 -15.92
N SER A 312 -10.86 -14.05 -15.64
CA SER A 312 -12.00 -13.17 -15.39
C SER A 312 -11.94 -11.91 -16.28
N MET A 313 -10.95 -11.08 -16.11
CA MET A 313 -10.76 -9.80 -16.80
C MET A 313 -9.91 -9.90 -18.07
N GLY A 314 -9.17 -10.99 -18.26
CA GLY A 314 -8.23 -11.14 -19.38
C GLY A 314 -8.89 -10.93 -20.74
N GLN A 315 -10.10 -11.46 -20.98
CA GLN A 315 -10.85 -11.27 -22.23
C GLN A 315 -11.16 -9.78 -22.48
N TRP A 316 -11.60 -9.06 -21.44
CA TRP A 316 -11.92 -7.64 -21.57
C TRP A 316 -10.68 -6.79 -21.81
N ILE A 317 -9.59 -7.07 -21.09
CA ILE A 317 -8.31 -6.40 -21.29
C ILE A 317 -7.79 -6.63 -22.71
N GLN A 318 -7.86 -7.87 -23.22
CA GLN A 318 -7.35 -8.22 -24.54
C GLN A 318 -8.19 -7.66 -25.70
N GLN A 319 -9.51 -7.64 -25.60
CA GLN A 319 -10.40 -7.32 -26.71
C GLN A 319 -11.51 -6.31 -26.39
N GLY A 320 -11.59 -5.79 -25.16
CA GLY A 320 -12.57 -4.78 -24.78
C GLY A 320 -12.23 -3.39 -25.30
N GLU A 321 -12.86 -2.36 -24.75
CA GLU A 321 -12.62 -0.97 -25.12
C GLU A 321 -11.17 -0.54 -24.83
N ARG A 322 -10.57 0.21 -25.74
CA ARG A 322 -9.16 0.65 -25.65
C ARG A 322 -8.94 1.86 -24.73
N SER A 323 -9.78 2.02 -23.73
CA SER A 323 -9.70 3.11 -22.71
C SER A 323 -8.71 2.84 -21.57
N ILE A 324 -8.09 1.66 -21.53
CA ILE A 324 -7.22 1.21 -20.46
C ILE A 324 -5.73 1.28 -20.80
N PHE A 325 -4.90 1.30 -19.76
CA PHE A 325 -3.48 0.93 -19.76
C PHE A 325 -3.13 0.19 -18.47
N GLU A 326 -2.02 -0.49 -18.46
CA GLU A 326 -1.57 -1.30 -17.32
C GLU A 326 -0.30 -0.76 -16.70
N THR A 327 -0.21 -0.86 -15.37
CA THR A 327 1.03 -0.73 -14.60
C THR A 327 1.30 -2.06 -13.91
N VAL A 328 2.29 -2.81 -14.38
CA VAL A 328 2.64 -4.13 -13.84
C VAL A 328 3.75 -3.97 -12.80
N ILE A 329 3.50 -4.44 -11.58
CA ILE A 329 4.50 -4.56 -10.52
C ILE A 329 5.11 -5.95 -10.62
N SER A 330 6.36 -6.02 -11.06
CA SER A 330 7.10 -7.27 -11.28
C SER A 330 8.17 -7.45 -10.21
N VAL A 331 8.08 -8.51 -9.41
CA VAL A 331 9.08 -8.88 -8.41
C VAL A 331 10.15 -9.77 -9.08
N GLU A 332 11.41 -9.31 -9.16
CA GLU A 332 12.47 -10.04 -9.90
C GLU A 332 12.81 -11.38 -9.26
N THR A 333 12.92 -11.40 -7.93
CA THR A 333 13.31 -12.60 -7.18
C THR A 333 12.30 -12.87 -6.05
N PRO A 334 11.61 -14.01 -6.04
CA PRO A 334 10.74 -14.39 -4.93
C PRO A 334 11.58 -14.81 -3.72
N ASN A 335 11.00 -14.68 -2.51
CA ASN A 335 11.70 -14.98 -1.27
C ASN A 335 11.93 -16.49 -1.05
N GLU A 336 11.09 -17.34 -1.66
CA GLU A 336 11.11 -18.77 -1.48
C GLU A 336 11.35 -19.49 -2.80
N LYS A 337 11.84 -20.74 -2.72
CA LYS A 337 12.11 -21.58 -3.87
C LYS A 337 11.28 -22.84 -3.83
N LEU A 338 10.49 -23.06 -4.89
CA LEU A 338 9.73 -24.28 -5.10
C LEU A 338 10.00 -24.82 -6.51
N LEU A 339 10.31 -26.11 -6.60
CA LEU A 339 10.61 -26.79 -7.87
C LEU A 339 9.45 -27.70 -8.25
N PHE A 340 9.23 -27.84 -9.56
CA PHE A 340 8.29 -28.83 -10.08
C PHE A 340 8.83 -30.24 -9.89
N PRO A 341 8.02 -31.15 -9.32
CA PRO A 341 8.36 -32.57 -9.20
C PRO A 341 8.19 -33.30 -10.53
N HIS A 342 8.74 -34.49 -10.63
CA HIS A 342 8.41 -35.47 -11.67
C HIS A 342 7.08 -36.17 -11.36
N ASP A 343 6.29 -36.48 -12.38
CA ASP A 343 5.10 -37.31 -12.30
C ASP A 343 5.23 -38.47 -13.31
N ASP A 344 5.25 -39.71 -12.78
CA ASP A 344 5.45 -40.93 -13.60
C ASP A 344 4.36 -41.11 -14.68
N GLU A 345 3.13 -40.67 -14.41
CA GLU A 345 2.01 -40.78 -15.37
C GLU A 345 1.94 -39.64 -16.38
N ASN A 346 2.46 -38.45 -16.00
CA ASN A 346 2.48 -37.23 -16.82
C ASN A 346 1.13 -36.93 -17.54
N LEU A 347 0.02 -37.14 -16.82
CA LEU A 347 -1.33 -36.96 -17.39
C LEU A 347 -1.62 -35.50 -17.75
N ASP A 348 -1.02 -34.57 -17.00
CA ASP A 348 -1.12 -33.14 -17.25
C ASP A 348 -0.14 -32.62 -18.31
N GLY A 349 0.80 -33.47 -18.77
CA GLY A 349 1.81 -33.12 -19.75
C GLY A 349 2.89 -32.16 -19.25
N LEU A 350 3.06 -31.99 -17.91
CA LEU A 350 3.92 -30.95 -17.33
C LEU A 350 5.35 -31.42 -16.98
N ASN A 351 5.74 -32.68 -17.26
CA ASN A 351 7.10 -33.15 -16.97
C ASN A 351 8.22 -32.34 -17.64
N PHE A 352 7.93 -31.55 -18.68
CA PHE A 352 8.89 -30.62 -19.27
C PHE A 352 9.30 -29.48 -18.31
N LEU A 353 8.55 -29.31 -17.20
CA LEU A 353 8.85 -28.35 -16.13
C LEU A 353 9.64 -28.97 -14.97
N GLU A 354 9.89 -30.28 -14.96
CA GLU A 354 10.63 -30.97 -13.89
C GLU A 354 11.95 -30.25 -13.57
N GLY A 355 12.17 -30.00 -12.29
CA GLY A 355 13.35 -29.31 -11.78
C GLY A 355 13.40 -27.81 -12.03
N LYS A 356 12.45 -27.24 -12.79
CA LYS A 356 12.33 -25.78 -12.95
C LYS A 356 11.63 -25.18 -11.75
N ARG A 357 11.92 -23.91 -11.48
CA ARG A 357 11.20 -23.16 -10.43
C ARG A 357 9.80 -22.78 -10.87
N VAL A 358 8.83 -22.83 -9.93
CA VAL A 358 7.47 -22.31 -10.17
C VAL A 358 7.53 -20.83 -10.59
N ASP A 359 8.47 -20.05 -10.03
CA ASP A 359 8.69 -18.66 -10.39
C ASP A 359 9.08 -18.46 -11.87
N GLU A 360 9.83 -19.36 -12.47
CA GLU A 360 10.16 -19.29 -13.90
C GLU A 360 8.91 -19.35 -14.78
N VAL A 361 7.96 -20.21 -14.40
CA VAL A 361 6.67 -20.30 -15.09
C VAL A 361 5.85 -19.03 -14.90
N ASN A 362 5.80 -18.51 -13.67
CA ASN A 362 5.12 -17.26 -13.36
C ASN A 362 5.69 -16.06 -14.14
N LYS A 363 7.03 -15.99 -14.26
CA LYS A 363 7.71 -14.96 -15.07
C LYS A 363 7.42 -15.08 -16.55
N MET A 364 7.32 -16.30 -17.08
CA MET A 364 6.92 -16.52 -18.49
C MET A 364 5.45 -16.13 -18.70
N ALA A 365 4.58 -16.41 -17.74
CA ALA A 365 3.19 -15.95 -17.77
C ALA A 365 3.10 -14.41 -17.75
N GLU A 366 3.85 -13.75 -16.87
CA GLU A 366 3.95 -12.29 -16.82
C GLU A 366 4.39 -11.70 -18.17
N LEU A 367 5.50 -12.21 -18.71
CA LEU A 367 6.05 -11.73 -19.98
C LEU A 367 5.06 -11.95 -21.13
N GLY A 368 4.51 -13.16 -21.24
CA GLY A 368 3.54 -13.52 -22.30
C GLY A 368 2.29 -12.66 -22.25
N THR A 369 1.71 -12.47 -21.06
CA THR A 369 0.54 -11.61 -20.83
C THR A 369 0.81 -10.18 -21.26
N ARG A 370 1.91 -9.59 -20.78
CA ARG A 370 2.28 -8.21 -21.12
C ARG A 370 2.50 -8.02 -22.63
N LEU A 371 3.11 -8.98 -23.31
CA LEU A 371 3.28 -8.93 -24.76
C LEU A 371 1.94 -9.00 -25.49
N ALA A 372 1.08 -9.96 -25.11
CA ALA A 372 -0.23 -10.13 -25.70
C ALA A 372 -1.13 -8.89 -25.52
N HIS A 373 -1.14 -8.29 -24.33
CA HIS A 373 -1.92 -7.09 -24.05
C HIS A 373 -1.41 -5.88 -24.86
N VAL A 374 -0.08 -5.72 -24.97
CA VAL A 374 0.54 -4.66 -25.81
C VAL A 374 0.17 -4.86 -27.28
N ASP A 375 0.28 -6.08 -27.81
CA ASP A 375 -0.12 -6.42 -29.18
C ASP A 375 -1.62 -6.20 -29.41
N GLY A 376 -2.44 -6.38 -28.35
CA GLY A 376 -3.87 -6.06 -28.32
C GLY A 376 -4.20 -4.57 -28.20
N GLY A 377 -3.22 -3.68 -28.11
CA GLY A 377 -3.43 -2.22 -28.05
C GLY A 377 -3.54 -1.65 -26.63
N VAL A 378 -3.04 -2.35 -25.62
CA VAL A 378 -3.01 -1.90 -24.22
C VAL A 378 -1.60 -1.43 -23.84
N PRO A 379 -1.38 -0.13 -23.60
CA PRO A 379 -0.09 0.38 -23.12
C PRO A 379 0.29 -0.26 -21.79
N ASN A 380 1.59 -0.55 -21.60
CA ASN A 380 2.08 -1.23 -20.41
C ASN A 380 3.29 -0.51 -19.82
N ILE A 381 3.17 -0.10 -18.56
CA ILE A 381 4.25 0.41 -17.71
C ILE A 381 4.71 -0.75 -16.83
N LEU A 382 6.03 -0.89 -16.68
CA LEU A 382 6.62 -1.92 -15.83
C LEU A 382 7.38 -1.28 -14.67
N VAL A 383 7.01 -1.66 -13.45
CA VAL A 383 7.72 -1.32 -12.22
C VAL A 383 8.42 -2.59 -11.74
N ASN A 384 9.75 -2.65 -11.88
CA ASN A 384 10.54 -3.78 -11.41
C ASN A 384 10.93 -3.59 -9.94
N VAL A 385 10.68 -4.61 -9.14
CA VAL A 385 11.02 -4.68 -7.72
C VAL A 385 12.02 -5.82 -7.55
N PRO A 386 13.24 -5.57 -7.06
CA PRO A 386 14.26 -6.62 -6.96
C PRO A 386 13.84 -7.80 -6.10
N GLU A 387 13.23 -7.53 -4.94
CA GLU A 387 12.74 -8.52 -3.97
C GLU A 387 11.53 -7.96 -3.22
N LEU A 388 10.68 -8.83 -2.69
CA LEU A 388 9.57 -8.41 -1.84
C LEU A 388 10.03 -8.41 -0.38
N ASN A 389 10.57 -7.29 0.09
CA ASN A 389 11.00 -7.06 1.46
C ASN A 389 10.58 -5.65 1.94
N ALA A 390 10.81 -5.35 3.22
CA ALA A 390 10.40 -4.08 3.82
C ALA A 390 11.06 -2.87 3.12
N TYR A 391 12.33 -2.97 2.76
CA TYR A 391 13.06 -1.89 2.09
C TYR A 391 12.43 -1.52 0.74
N TYR A 392 12.16 -2.51 -0.12
CA TYR A 392 11.57 -2.24 -1.43
C TYR A 392 10.09 -1.87 -1.36
N LEU A 393 9.33 -2.36 -0.36
CA LEU A 393 7.99 -1.84 -0.12
C LEU A 393 8.00 -0.37 0.31
N GLY A 394 8.98 0.03 1.11
CA GLY A 394 9.21 1.44 1.44
C GLY A 394 9.49 2.28 0.20
N GLN A 395 10.32 1.80 -0.71
CA GLN A 395 10.56 2.46 -1.99
C GLN A 395 9.29 2.59 -2.83
N LEU A 396 8.50 1.51 -2.95
CA LEU A 396 7.25 1.54 -3.72
C LEU A 396 6.23 2.52 -3.15
N ILE A 397 6.09 2.57 -1.82
CA ILE A 397 5.16 3.49 -1.14
C ILE A 397 5.53 4.93 -1.50
N TYR A 398 6.76 5.33 -1.25
CA TYR A 398 7.15 6.72 -1.53
C TYR A 398 7.14 7.05 -3.03
N PHE A 399 7.55 6.11 -3.88
CA PHE A 399 7.48 6.27 -5.34
C PHE A 399 6.05 6.62 -5.80
N PHE A 400 5.06 5.85 -5.36
CA PHE A 400 3.67 6.10 -5.75
C PHE A 400 3.08 7.35 -5.09
N GLU A 401 3.41 7.64 -3.83
CA GLU A 401 2.99 8.88 -3.17
C GLU A 401 3.52 10.11 -3.91
N LYS A 402 4.82 10.15 -4.25
CA LYS A 402 5.44 11.26 -4.98
C LYS A 402 4.86 11.39 -6.39
N ALA A 403 4.73 10.28 -7.10
CA ALA A 403 4.15 10.28 -8.44
C ALA A 403 2.68 10.73 -8.43
N CYS A 404 1.91 10.32 -7.42
CA CYS A 404 0.51 10.73 -7.26
C CYS A 404 0.38 12.24 -7.00
N GLY A 405 1.22 12.79 -6.14
CA GLY A 405 1.25 14.24 -5.90
C GLY A 405 1.56 15.05 -7.17
N ILE A 406 2.56 14.62 -7.94
CA ILE A 406 2.89 15.24 -9.23
C ILE A 406 1.74 15.08 -10.20
N SER A 407 1.19 13.88 -10.35
CA SER A 407 0.13 13.55 -11.32
C SER A 407 -1.15 14.35 -11.09
N GLY A 408 -1.60 14.49 -9.83
CA GLY A 408 -2.77 15.30 -9.51
C GLY A 408 -2.57 16.79 -9.86
N LEU A 409 -1.36 17.32 -9.64
CA LEU A 409 -1.04 18.70 -10.06
C LEU A 409 -0.98 18.85 -11.60
N LEU A 410 -0.56 17.82 -12.33
CA LEU A 410 -0.64 17.82 -13.80
C LEU A 410 -2.08 17.81 -14.32
N GLU A 411 -3.01 17.22 -13.56
CA GLU A 411 -4.45 17.24 -13.86
C GLU A 411 -5.15 18.52 -13.39
N GLU A 412 -4.40 19.43 -12.76
CA GLU A 412 -4.92 20.70 -12.22
C GLU A 412 -6.03 20.46 -11.20
N VAL A 413 -5.83 19.53 -10.30
CA VAL A 413 -6.70 19.27 -9.14
C VAL A 413 -5.90 19.35 -7.85
N ASN A 414 -6.59 19.54 -6.71
CA ASN A 414 -5.96 19.43 -5.39
C ASN A 414 -5.79 17.96 -5.01
N PRO A 415 -4.56 17.38 -5.04
CA PRO A 415 -4.39 15.94 -4.80
C PRO A 415 -4.47 15.56 -3.32
N PHE A 416 -4.57 16.50 -2.38
CA PHE A 416 -4.40 16.24 -0.96
C PHE A 416 -5.67 16.43 -0.11
N ASN A 417 -6.66 17.18 -0.57
CA ASN A 417 -7.96 17.27 0.09
C ASN A 417 -8.84 16.02 -0.17
N GLN A 418 -9.94 15.93 0.55
CA GLN A 418 -11.00 14.94 0.35
C GLN A 418 -12.27 15.63 -0.15
#